data_8e7d122742d389a216ce70f640b91f2c
#
_entry.id   8e7d122742d389a216ce70f640b91f2c
#
_cell.length_a   1.000
_cell.length_b   1.000
_cell.length_c   1.000
_cell.angle_alpha   90.00
_cell.angle_beta   90.00
_cell.angle_gamma   90.00
#
_symmetry.space_group_name_H-M   'P 1'
#
loop_
_entity.id
_entity.type
_entity.pdbx_description
1 polymer ?
#
loop_
_entity_poly.entity_id
_entity_poly.type
_entity_poly.pdbx_seq_one_letter_code
_entity_poly.pdbx_strand_id
1 'polypeptide(L)'
;MTILELREKRNTAWNAAKAFLDSHRTEKGTLTAEDDATYSRMEQEIADLGKEIARLERQEALEAELNKPVNKPLTSKPGNSATDKPTKTGRASDEYKNGMLQALRTNFRQVSNILQEGVDADGGYLVPEEYDSRLIDVLTEENIMRSLGHTITTSGEHKINIAATKPAVAWIEEGGALQFSDATFSQILLDAHKLHVAIKVTEELLYDNAFGLENYIIDQFGKALANAEEDAFLNGDGSGKPTGLFATAGGGTVAGTLSATIKSDDMLDLVYALKRPYRKNASFIMNDKTLAQLRKLKDNNGAYIWQPSYQSGEPDKVLGYAVHTSAYAPENAIAFGDYSYYNIGDRGTRSFKQLTELFAGNGMIGYVAKERVDGKLILPEAVQILKLNGSSKG
;
A
#
# COMPACT_ATOMS: atom_id res chain seq x y z
N MET A 1 -32.23 27.31 28.72
CA MET A 1 -30.93 27.99 28.55
C MET A 1 -30.15 27.23 27.52
N THR A 2 -29.57 27.90 26.56
CA THR A 2 -28.70 27.32 25.56
C THR A 2 -27.30 27.04 26.13
N ILE A 3 -26.56 26.12 25.53
CA ILE A 3 -25.17 25.83 25.94
C ILE A 3 -24.31 27.11 25.90
N LEU A 4 -24.56 27.98 24.91
CA LEU A 4 -23.87 29.26 24.79
C LEU A 4 -24.12 30.19 25.99
N GLU A 5 -25.37 30.35 26.38
CA GLU A 5 -25.76 31.16 27.55
C GLU A 5 -25.16 30.62 28.87
N LEU A 6 -25.07 29.29 29.01
CA LEU A 6 -24.43 28.66 30.18
C LEU A 6 -22.93 28.88 30.21
N ARG A 7 -22.27 28.82 29.04
CA ARG A 7 -20.84 29.14 28.94
C ARG A 7 -20.53 30.58 29.26
N GLU A 8 -21.38 31.53 28.83
CA GLU A 8 -21.26 32.95 29.18
C GLU A 8 -21.45 33.18 30.68
N LYS A 9 -22.46 32.57 31.29
CA LYS A 9 -22.68 32.64 32.75
C LYS A 9 -21.50 32.07 33.53
N ARG A 10 -20.97 30.93 33.12
CA ARG A 10 -19.78 30.31 33.74
C ARG A 10 -18.57 31.23 33.65
N ASN A 11 -18.35 31.87 32.50
CA ASN A 11 -17.26 32.83 32.31
C ASN A 11 -17.42 34.07 33.18
N THR A 12 -18.66 34.61 33.30
CA THR A 12 -18.96 35.73 34.18
C THR A 12 -18.73 35.36 35.64
N ALA A 13 -19.21 34.21 36.10
CA ALA A 13 -18.98 33.71 37.46
C ALA A 13 -17.47 33.51 37.75
N TRP A 14 -16.72 32.99 36.80
CA TRP A 14 -15.26 32.86 36.92
C TRP A 14 -14.55 34.21 37.06
N ASN A 15 -14.90 35.19 36.24
CA ASN A 15 -14.34 36.54 36.32
C ASN A 15 -14.67 37.23 37.64
N ALA A 16 -15.91 37.04 38.16
CA ALA A 16 -16.32 37.53 39.47
C ALA A 16 -15.54 36.88 40.62
N ALA A 17 -15.36 35.54 40.57
CA ALA A 17 -14.59 34.82 41.58
C ALA A 17 -13.12 35.25 41.58
N LYS A 18 -12.52 35.47 40.39
CA LYS A 18 -11.16 35.97 40.25
C LYS A 18 -11.02 37.40 40.82
N ALA A 19 -11.94 38.30 40.49
CA ALA A 19 -11.95 39.67 41.01
C ALA A 19 -12.11 39.69 42.53
N PHE A 20 -12.98 38.80 43.06
CA PHE A 20 -13.18 38.65 44.49
C PHE A 20 -11.89 38.22 45.19
N LEU A 21 -11.19 37.21 44.64
CA LEU A 21 -9.94 36.70 45.15
C LEU A 21 -8.84 37.77 45.17
N ASP A 22 -8.75 38.57 44.11
CA ASP A 22 -7.76 39.64 43.98
C ASP A 22 -8.02 40.80 44.96
N SER A 23 -9.31 41.08 45.34
CA SER A 23 -9.69 42.18 46.20
C SER A 23 -9.70 41.87 47.71
N HIS A 24 -9.79 40.56 48.09
CA HIS A 24 -9.94 40.12 49.48
C HIS A 24 -8.72 39.36 50.03
N ARG A 25 -7.60 39.39 49.34
CA ARG A 25 -6.33 38.87 49.87
C ARG A 25 -5.79 39.73 50.97
N THR A 26 -5.50 39.11 52.11
CA THR A 26 -4.83 39.78 53.23
C THR A 26 -3.35 40.03 52.89
N GLU A 27 -2.68 40.90 53.65
CA GLU A 27 -1.21 41.17 53.52
C GLU A 27 -0.36 39.91 53.62
N LYS A 28 -0.90 38.83 54.21
CA LYS A 28 -0.27 37.51 54.31
C LYS A 28 -0.60 36.57 53.13
N GLY A 29 -1.37 37.03 52.14
CA GLY A 29 -1.76 36.27 50.95
C GLY A 29 -2.84 35.21 51.15
N THR A 30 -3.48 35.15 52.33
CA THR A 30 -4.59 34.25 52.68
C THR A 30 -5.92 34.99 52.72
N LEU A 31 -7.03 34.27 52.50
CA LEU A 31 -8.38 34.79 52.72
C LEU A 31 -8.80 34.69 54.17
N THR A 32 -9.75 35.51 54.60
CA THR A 32 -10.39 35.33 55.91
C THR A 32 -11.37 34.15 55.86
N ALA A 33 -11.80 33.61 57.00
CA ALA A 33 -12.71 32.47 57.05
C ALA A 33 -14.09 32.76 56.41
N GLU A 34 -14.55 34.01 56.45
CA GLU A 34 -15.80 34.45 55.82
C GLU A 34 -15.65 34.59 54.30
N ASP A 35 -14.52 35.12 53.84
CA ASP A 35 -14.22 35.30 52.44
C ASP A 35 -13.94 33.92 51.77
N ASP A 36 -13.30 33.01 52.46
CA ASP A 36 -13.08 31.64 52.01
C ASP A 36 -14.38 30.88 51.80
N ALA A 37 -15.36 31.01 52.74
CA ALA A 37 -16.68 30.44 52.58
C ALA A 37 -17.46 31.05 51.41
N THR A 38 -17.22 32.33 51.11
CA THR A 38 -17.85 33.02 49.98
C THR A 38 -17.22 32.60 48.65
N TYR A 39 -15.92 32.51 48.61
CA TYR A 39 -15.18 32.02 47.44
C TYR A 39 -15.50 30.54 47.11
N SER A 40 -15.61 29.69 48.12
CA SER A 40 -16.01 28.29 47.96
C SER A 40 -17.42 28.17 47.35
N ARG A 41 -18.36 29.06 47.68
CA ARG A 41 -19.67 29.09 47.03
C ARG A 41 -19.58 29.47 45.54
N MET A 42 -18.74 30.44 45.21
CA MET A 42 -18.50 30.84 43.82
C MET A 42 -17.85 29.70 43.01
N GLU A 43 -16.88 28.98 43.57
CA GLU A 43 -16.29 27.79 42.95
C GLU A 43 -17.33 26.69 42.69
N GLN A 44 -18.22 26.46 43.69
CA GLN A 44 -19.29 25.48 43.56
C GLN A 44 -20.23 25.81 42.42
N GLU A 45 -20.62 27.10 42.29
CA GLU A 45 -21.47 27.57 41.20
C GLU A 45 -20.82 27.37 39.84
N ILE A 46 -19.53 27.66 39.68
CA ILE A 46 -18.76 27.46 38.47
C ILE A 46 -18.67 25.96 38.12
N ALA A 47 -18.47 25.10 39.11
CA ALA A 47 -18.44 23.67 38.95
C ALA A 47 -19.78 23.08 38.50
N ASP A 48 -20.89 23.57 39.10
CA ASP A 48 -22.22 23.10 38.75
C ASP A 48 -22.67 23.57 37.37
N LEU A 49 -22.33 24.79 36.94
CA LEU A 49 -22.50 25.25 35.57
C LEU A 49 -21.69 24.42 34.60
N GLY A 50 -20.47 24.01 34.97
CA GLY A 50 -19.65 23.11 34.18
C GLY A 50 -20.26 21.71 33.96
N LYS A 51 -20.87 21.16 35.02
CA LYS A 51 -21.57 19.85 34.95
C LYS A 51 -22.81 19.93 34.05
N GLU A 52 -23.55 21.04 34.12
CA GLU A 52 -24.74 21.21 33.29
C GLU A 52 -24.40 21.39 31.81
N ILE A 53 -23.37 22.14 31.49
CA ILE A 53 -22.84 22.25 30.12
C ILE A 53 -22.47 20.86 29.59
N ALA A 54 -21.70 20.10 30.34
CA ALA A 54 -21.26 18.74 29.93
C ALA A 54 -22.46 17.78 29.77
N ARG A 55 -23.54 17.96 30.52
CA ARG A 55 -24.78 17.19 30.37
C ARG A 55 -25.49 17.50 29.08
N LEU A 56 -25.66 18.79 28.75
CA LEU A 56 -26.32 19.21 27.52
C LEU A 56 -25.52 18.84 26.27
N GLU A 57 -24.20 19.00 26.29
CA GLU A 57 -23.31 18.56 25.20
C GLU A 57 -23.40 17.03 24.93
N ARG A 58 -23.51 16.25 26.01
CA ARG A 58 -23.71 14.81 25.90
C ARG A 58 -25.09 14.47 25.36
N GLN A 59 -26.11 15.21 25.74
CA GLN A 59 -27.47 15.06 25.22
C GLN A 59 -27.51 15.35 23.71
N GLU A 60 -26.95 16.49 23.28
CA GLU A 60 -26.86 16.83 21.84
C GLU A 60 -26.10 15.77 21.03
N ALA A 61 -25.01 15.25 21.58
CA ALA A 61 -24.25 14.18 20.94
C ALA A 61 -25.08 12.90 20.80
N LEU A 62 -25.83 12.50 21.83
CA LEU A 62 -26.73 11.35 21.81
C LEU A 62 -27.91 11.55 20.84
N GLU A 63 -28.50 12.71 20.81
CA GLU A 63 -29.57 13.04 19.86
C GLU A 63 -29.06 13.02 18.42
N ALA A 64 -27.85 13.51 18.16
CA ALA A 64 -27.23 13.44 16.87
C ALA A 64 -26.92 11.98 16.45
N GLU A 65 -26.59 11.12 17.40
CA GLU A 65 -26.36 9.69 17.16
C GLU A 65 -27.67 8.93 16.92
N LEU A 66 -28.71 9.17 17.72
CA LEU A 66 -30.03 8.55 17.59
C LEU A 66 -30.79 9.00 16.34
N ASN A 67 -30.57 10.24 15.89
CA ASN A 67 -31.16 10.77 14.66
C ASN A 67 -30.45 10.30 13.39
N LYS A 68 -29.34 9.55 13.48
CA LYS A 68 -28.77 8.86 12.33
C LYS A 68 -29.74 7.76 11.90
N PRO A 69 -30.21 7.76 10.63
CA PRO A 69 -31.19 6.79 10.15
C PRO A 69 -30.59 5.38 10.16
N VAL A 70 -31.07 4.54 11.06
CA VAL A 70 -30.56 3.18 11.31
C VAL A 70 -31.02 2.15 10.29
N ASN A 71 -32.03 2.43 9.46
CA ASN A 71 -32.41 1.63 8.30
C ASN A 71 -33.48 2.34 7.48
N LYS A 72 -33.26 2.48 6.18
CA LYS A 72 -34.33 2.79 5.22
C LYS A 72 -35.01 1.48 4.83
N PRO A 73 -36.34 1.33 4.96
CA PRO A 73 -37.02 0.16 4.44
C PRO A 73 -36.88 0.13 2.90
N LEU A 74 -36.62 -1.06 2.35
CA LEU A 74 -36.46 -1.36 0.94
C LEU A 74 -37.74 -1.20 0.09
N THR A 75 -38.67 -0.34 0.47
CA THR A 75 -39.99 -0.17 -0.18
C THR A 75 -40.16 1.11 -0.97
N SER A 76 -39.12 1.91 -1.19
CA SER A 76 -39.22 3.05 -2.10
C SER A 76 -38.55 2.73 -3.45
N LYS A 77 -39.31 2.92 -4.53
CA LYS A 77 -38.80 2.95 -5.91
C LYS A 77 -37.53 3.80 -5.98
N PRO A 78 -36.54 3.46 -6.87
CA PRO A 78 -35.36 4.30 -7.04
C PRO A 78 -35.78 5.66 -7.62
N GLY A 79 -36.07 6.58 -6.73
CA GLY A 79 -36.26 7.99 -7.02
C GLY A 79 -35.05 8.74 -6.49
N ASN A 80 -34.45 9.52 -7.37
CA ASN A 80 -33.34 10.42 -7.18
C ASN A 80 -33.38 11.10 -5.79
N SER A 81 -32.71 10.54 -4.80
CA SER A 81 -32.42 11.19 -3.53
C SER A 81 -30.93 11.40 -3.47
N ALA A 82 -30.54 12.65 -3.66
CA ALA A 82 -29.20 13.15 -3.41
C ALA A 82 -28.81 12.80 -1.96
N THR A 83 -28.04 11.76 -1.78
CA THR A 83 -27.25 11.55 -0.58
C THR A 83 -25.88 12.12 -0.86
N ASP A 84 -25.43 13.02 -0.01
CA ASP A 84 -24.10 13.64 -0.01
C ASP A 84 -22.97 12.58 0.08
N LYS A 85 -22.76 11.88 -1.03
CA LYS A 85 -21.44 11.41 -1.37
C LYS A 85 -20.71 12.61 -1.96
N PRO A 86 -19.44 12.84 -1.64
CA PRO A 86 -18.67 13.85 -2.34
C PRO A 86 -18.89 13.63 -3.84
N THR A 87 -19.51 14.59 -4.51
CA THR A 87 -19.79 14.53 -5.94
C THR A 87 -18.44 14.36 -6.61
N LYS A 88 -18.23 13.17 -7.14
CA LYS A 88 -17.05 12.89 -7.96
C LYS A 88 -17.13 13.83 -9.16
N THR A 89 -16.21 14.78 -9.24
CA THR A 89 -16.13 15.78 -10.32
C THR A 89 -15.04 15.39 -11.32
N GLY A 90 -15.17 15.85 -12.55
CA GLY A 90 -14.21 15.56 -13.59
C GLY A 90 -14.27 14.10 -14.06
N ARG A 91 -13.12 13.45 -14.23
CA ARG A 91 -13.00 12.07 -14.74
C ARG A 91 -13.54 10.99 -13.82
N ALA A 92 -13.66 11.27 -12.52
CA ALA A 92 -14.21 10.35 -11.53
C ALA A 92 -15.74 10.40 -11.45
N SER A 93 -16.41 11.25 -12.25
CA SER A 93 -17.87 11.35 -12.28
C SER A 93 -18.51 10.15 -12.98
N ASP A 94 -19.67 9.74 -12.47
CA ASP A 94 -20.44 8.65 -13.10
C ASP A 94 -20.91 9.01 -14.51
N GLU A 95 -21.09 10.30 -14.78
CA GLU A 95 -21.44 10.83 -16.11
C GLU A 95 -20.28 10.67 -17.09
N TYR A 96 -19.04 10.97 -16.67
CA TYR A 96 -17.84 10.76 -17.48
C TYR A 96 -17.63 9.27 -17.79
N LYS A 97 -17.81 8.40 -16.77
CA LYS A 97 -17.72 6.94 -16.93
C LYS A 97 -18.73 6.42 -17.94
N ASN A 98 -20.00 6.80 -17.82
CA ASN A 98 -21.06 6.40 -18.76
C ASN A 98 -20.81 6.93 -20.17
N GLY A 99 -20.35 8.18 -20.29
CA GLY A 99 -19.95 8.77 -21.57
C GLY A 99 -18.80 8.01 -22.22
N MET A 100 -17.80 7.62 -21.44
CA MET A 100 -16.67 6.82 -21.91
C MET A 100 -17.09 5.43 -22.36
N LEU A 101 -17.97 4.75 -21.60
CA LEU A 101 -18.52 3.44 -21.98
C LEU A 101 -19.32 3.53 -23.27
N GLN A 102 -20.13 4.58 -23.45
CA GLN A 102 -20.87 4.82 -24.68
C GLN A 102 -19.94 5.13 -25.86
N ALA A 103 -18.90 5.93 -25.64
CA ALA A 103 -17.90 6.22 -26.67
C ALA A 103 -17.15 4.95 -27.09
N LEU A 104 -16.77 4.08 -26.13
CA LEU A 104 -16.16 2.77 -26.42
C LEU A 104 -17.06 1.87 -27.26
N ARG A 105 -18.38 1.80 -26.93
CA ARG A 105 -19.37 0.99 -27.68
C ARG A 105 -19.65 1.52 -29.08
N THR A 106 -19.52 2.81 -29.28
CA THR A 106 -19.79 3.45 -30.58
C THR A 106 -18.53 3.74 -31.38
N ASN A 107 -17.38 3.16 -31.01
CA ASN A 107 -16.09 3.46 -31.63
C ASN A 107 -15.80 4.96 -31.73
N PHE A 108 -16.15 5.70 -30.68
CA PHE A 108 -16.00 7.15 -30.58
C PHE A 108 -16.74 7.96 -31.66
N ARG A 109 -17.71 7.36 -32.37
CA ARG A 109 -18.56 8.08 -33.33
C ARG A 109 -19.56 9.01 -32.63
N GLN A 110 -19.95 8.70 -31.39
CA GLN A 110 -20.78 9.53 -30.54
C GLN A 110 -20.01 9.79 -29.23
N VAL A 111 -19.40 10.93 -29.15
CA VAL A 111 -18.70 11.37 -27.96
C VAL A 111 -19.54 12.43 -27.25
N SER A 112 -19.89 12.24 -25.99
CA SER A 112 -20.60 13.25 -25.23
C SER A 112 -19.68 14.45 -24.95
N ASN A 113 -20.25 15.64 -24.84
CA ASN A 113 -19.48 16.88 -24.56
C ASN A 113 -18.66 16.79 -23.26
N ILE A 114 -19.02 15.90 -22.35
CA ILE A 114 -18.33 15.64 -21.09
C ILE A 114 -16.92 15.06 -21.31
N LEU A 115 -16.72 14.33 -22.43
CA LEU A 115 -15.41 13.76 -22.80
C LEU A 115 -14.51 14.76 -23.53
N GLN A 116 -15.05 15.93 -23.94
CA GLN A 116 -14.29 16.96 -24.66
C GLN A 116 -13.58 17.96 -23.75
N GLU A 117 -13.94 18.04 -22.46
CA GLU A 117 -13.23 18.85 -21.48
C GLU A 117 -11.93 18.16 -21.06
N GLY A 118 -10.86 18.43 -21.77
CA GLY A 118 -9.51 17.94 -21.41
C GLY A 118 -8.81 17.12 -22.49
N VAL A 119 -9.21 17.27 -23.75
CA VAL A 119 -8.47 16.67 -24.86
C VAL A 119 -7.19 17.46 -25.07
N ASP A 120 -6.07 16.91 -24.60
CA ASP A 120 -4.76 17.33 -25.08
C ASP A 120 -4.68 17.07 -26.60
N ALA A 121 -4.04 17.97 -27.32
CA ALA A 121 -3.94 18.02 -28.79
C ALA A 121 -3.42 16.72 -29.46
N ASP A 122 -3.01 15.71 -28.69
CA ASP A 122 -2.47 14.43 -29.15
C ASP A 122 -3.47 13.24 -29.10
N GLY A 123 -4.77 13.51 -28.97
CA GLY A 123 -5.83 12.54 -29.29
C GLY A 123 -5.93 11.31 -28.40
N GLY A 124 -5.46 11.35 -27.15
CA GLY A 124 -5.57 10.23 -26.22
C GLY A 124 -6.78 10.33 -25.30
N TYR A 125 -7.83 9.57 -25.52
CA TYR A 125 -8.88 9.36 -24.52
C TYR A 125 -8.25 8.68 -23.31
N LEU A 126 -8.25 9.36 -22.16
CA LEU A 126 -7.73 8.83 -20.92
C LEU A 126 -8.78 7.94 -20.27
N VAL A 127 -8.36 6.81 -19.72
CA VAL A 127 -9.22 5.91 -18.95
C VAL A 127 -9.78 6.68 -17.73
N PRO A 128 -11.06 6.53 -17.37
CA PRO A 128 -11.61 7.10 -16.15
C PRO A 128 -10.82 6.69 -14.93
N GLU A 129 -10.67 7.60 -13.94
CA GLU A 129 -9.89 7.35 -12.71
C GLU A 129 -10.35 6.09 -11.95
N GLU A 130 -11.64 5.74 -12.04
CA GLU A 130 -12.18 4.53 -11.41
C GLU A 130 -11.62 3.24 -12.03
N TYR A 131 -11.39 3.20 -13.33
CA TYR A 131 -10.78 2.06 -14.00
C TYR A 131 -9.27 1.97 -13.72
N ASP A 132 -8.58 3.11 -13.66
CA ASP A 132 -7.19 3.18 -13.27
C ASP A 132 -6.99 2.69 -11.83
N SER A 133 -7.82 3.16 -10.90
CA SER A 133 -7.80 2.72 -9.50
C SER A 133 -8.04 1.22 -9.38
N ARG A 134 -9.04 0.69 -10.10
CA ARG A 134 -9.37 -0.73 -10.08
C ARG A 134 -8.24 -1.59 -10.65
N LEU A 135 -7.60 -1.15 -11.73
CA LEU A 135 -6.44 -1.84 -12.28
C LEU A 135 -5.27 -1.88 -11.28
N ILE A 136 -5.04 -0.77 -10.57
CA ILE A 136 -4.03 -0.68 -9.51
C ILE A 136 -4.37 -1.64 -8.35
N ASP A 137 -5.64 -1.71 -7.92
CA ASP A 137 -6.07 -2.60 -6.85
C ASP A 137 -5.82 -4.06 -7.21
N VAL A 138 -6.18 -4.49 -8.43
CA VAL A 138 -5.93 -5.86 -8.92
C VAL A 138 -4.43 -6.16 -8.96
N LEU A 139 -3.61 -5.23 -9.44
CA LEU A 139 -2.15 -5.37 -9.45
C LEU A 139 -1.58 -5.56 -8.03
N THR A 140 -2.09 -4.82 -7.06
CA THR A 140 -1.62 -4.90 -5.67
C THR A 140 -2.02 -6.22 -5.01
N GLU A 141 -3.22 -6.73 -5.27
CA GLU A 141 -3.71 -7.98 -4.70
C GLU A 141 -3.00 -9.22 -5.27
N GLU A 142 -2.68 -9.22 -6.57
CA GLU A 142 -2.08 -10.39 -7.24
C GLU A 142 -0.54 -10.38 -7.20
N ASN A 143 0.10 -9.24 -6.87
CA ASN A 143 1.54 -9.08 -6.89
C ASN A 143 2.12 -8.97 -5.47
N ILE A 144 2.74 -10.05 -4.99
CA ILE A 144 3.33 -10.12 -3.65
C ILE A 144 4.47 -9.12 -3.50
N MET A 145 5.30 -8.95 -4.54
CA MET A 145 6.43 -8.02 -4.48
C MET A 145 6.00 -6.56 -4.35
N ARG A 146 4.84 -6.16 -4.92
CA ARG A 146 4.29 -4.82 -4.71
C ARG A 146 3.80 -4.59 -3.28
N SER A 147 3.30 -5.63 -2.62
CA SER A 147 2.85 -5.54 -1.23
C SER A 147 4.01 -5.45 -0.22
N LEU A 148 5.16 -6.03 -0.55
CA LEU A 148 6.34 -6.10 0.33
C LEU A 148 7.38 -5.03 0.00
N GLY A 149 7.50 -4.64 -1.27
CA GLY A 149 8.48 -3.67 -1.76
C GLY A 149 8.07 -2.22 -1.55
N HIS A 150 9.00 -1.32 -1.82
CA HIS A 150 8.76 0.12 -1.76
C HIS A 150 8.46 0.69 -3.15
N THR A 151 7.22 1.14 -3.37
CA THR A 151 6.80 1.70 -4.66
C THR A 151 7.01 3.21 -4.71
N ILE A 152 7.67 3.69 -5.77
CA ILE A 152 7.98 5.10 -6.01
C ILE A 152 7.43 5.51 -7.38
N THR A 153 6.68 6.60 -7.43
CA THR A 153 6.25 7.20 -8.71
C THR A 153 7.36 8.11 -9.24
N THR A 154 7.83 7.85 -10.46
CA THR A 154 8.90 8.61 -11.10
C THR A 154 8.41 9.30 -12.35
N SER A 155 8.85 10.54 -12.57
CA SER A 155 8.57 11.30 -13.81
C SER A 155 9.73 11.23 -14.81
N GLY A 156 10.93 10.91 -14.36
CA GLY A 156 12.18 10.81 -15.13
C GLY A 156 13.10 9.72 -14.57
N GLU A 157 14.35 9.72 -15.01
CA GLU A 157 15.39 8.87 -14.42
C GLU A 157 15.53 9.16 -12.93
N HIS A 158 15.36 8.14 -12.10
CA HIS A 158 15.48 8.26 -10.65
C HIS A 158 16.77 7.61 -10.17
N LYS A 159 17.67 8.42 -9.62
CA LYS A 159 18.95 7.97 -9.09
C LYS A 159 18.89 7.90 -7.58
N ILE A 160 19.14 6.71 -7.05
CA ILE A 160 19.19 6.46 -5.61
C ILE A 160 20.65 6.40 -5.19
N ASN A 161 21.07 7.32 -4.31
CA ASN A 161 22.42 7.33 -3.77
C ASN A 161 22.49 6.41 -2.56
N ILE A 162 23.46 5.51 -2.57
CA ILE A 162 23.72 4.57 -1.48
C ILE A 162 25.13 4.82 -0.95
N ALA A 163 25.27 4.87 0.38
CA ALA A 163 26.59 4.88 1.00
C ALA A 163 27.22 3.49 0.83
N ALA A 164 28.21 3.37 -0.03
CA ALA A 164 28.93 2.13 -0.26
C ALA A 164 29.85 1.78 0.90
N THR A 165 30.48 2.79 1.53
CA THR A 165 31.29 2.62 2.73
C THR A 165 30.79 3.52 3.85
N LYS A 166 30.69 2.96 5.05
CA LYS A 166 30.37 3.74 6.26
C LYS A 166 31.65 4.30 6.87
N PRO A 167 31.62 5.52 7.45
CA PRO A 167 32.76 6.05 8.19
C PRO A 167 33.18 5.09 9.29
N ALA A 168 34.49 4.82 9.40
CA ALA A 168 35.03 4.02 10.47
C ALA A 168 35.09 4.86 11.75
N VAL A 169 34.70 4.27 12.88
CA VAL A 169 34.84 4.89 14.21
C VAL A 169 36.09 4.34 14.84
N ALA A 170 36.97 5.23 15.32
CA ALA A 170 38.19 4.87 16.04
C ALA A 170 38.20 5.52 17.44
N TRP A 171 38.62 4.76 18.45
CA TRP A 171 38.92 5.28 19.77
C TRP A 171 40.32 5.88 19.73
N ILE A 172 40.48 7.11 20.21
CA ILE A 172 41.74 7.84 20.18
C ILE A 172 42.05 8.22 21.62
N GLU A 173 43.32 8.04 22.03
CA GLU A 173 43.80 8.52 23.30
C GLU A 173 43.91 10.04 23.31
N GLU A 174 43.92 10.64 24.49
CA GLU A 174 44.02 12.10 24.67
C GLU A 174 45.32 12.61 24.01
N GLY A 175 45.18 13.53 23.02
CA GLY A 175 46.30 14.05 22.23
C GLY A 175 46.66 13.21 20.98
N GLY A 176 45.98 12.10 20.71
CA GLY A 176 46.15 11.28 19.50
C GLY A 176 45.67 11.95 18.21
N ALA A 177 46.28 11.62 17.09
CA ALA A 177 45.89 12.15 15.78
C ALA A 177 44.53 11.57 15.31
N LEU A 178 43.64 12.44 14.80
CA LEU A 178 42.34 12.04 14.21
C LEU A 178 42.59 11.18 12.97
N GLN A 179 41.90 10.03 12.92
CA GLN A 179 41.89 9.18 11.73
C GLN A 179 40.68 9.55 10.88
N PHE A 180 40.92 9.95 9.64
CA PHE A 180 39.87 10.24 8.67
C PHE A 180 39.61 8.99 7.85
N SER A 181 38.34 8.69 7.64
CA SER A 181 37.89 7.63 6.72
C SER A 181 37.08 8.24 5.58
N ASP A 182 37.30 7.75 4.38
CA ASP A 182 36.54 8.20 3.19
C ASP A 182 35.20 7.46 3.11
N ALA A 183 34.11 8.21 2.87
CA ALA A 183 32.83 7.66 2.54
C ALA A 183 32.68 7.63 1.02
N THR A 184 32.45 6.47 0.45
CA THR A 184 32.14 6.33 -0.98
C THR A 184 30.65 6.14 -1.18
N PHE A 185 30.12 6.75 -2.23
CA PHE A 185 28.71 6.63 -2.62
C PHE A 185 28.61 5.89 -3.95
N SER A 186 27.68 4.98 -4.03
CA SER A 186 27.26 4.37 -5.29
C SER A 186 25.87 4.86 -5.67
N GLN A 187 25.54 4.85 -6.97
CA GLN A 187 24.24 5.22 -7.47
C GLN A 187 23.58 4.03 -8.13
N ILE A 188 22.34 3.77 -7.77
CA ILE A 188 21.47 2.85 -8.48
C ILE A 188 20.48 3.69 -9.30
N LEU A 189 20.44 3.41 -10.59
CA LEU A 189 19.51 4.04 -11.50
C LEU A 189 18.26 3.17 -11.63
N LEU A 190 17.08 3.72 -11.32
CA LEU A 190 15.80 3.14 -11.69
C LEU A 190 15.43 3.68 -13.08
N ASP A 191 15.39 2.79 -14.05
CA ASP A 191 14.98 3.08 -15.42
C ASP A 191 13.46 2.86 -15.58
N ALA A 192 12.95 2.76 -16.77
CA ALA A 192 11.55 2.44 -17.05
C ALA A 192 11.44 1.47 -18.22
N HIS A 193 11.15 0.24 -17.91
CA HIS A 193 10.88 -0.79 -18.91
C HIS A 193 9.39 -0.77 -19.26
N LYS A 194 9.09 -0.90 -20.56
CA LYS A 194 7.72 -0.84 -21.04
C LYS A 194 7.09 -2.23 -21.01
N LEU A 195 6.07 -2.39 -20.20
CA LEU A 195 5.22 -3.57 -20.18
C LEU A 195 3.92 -3.27 -20.91
N HIS A 196 3.39 -4.23 -21.69
CA HIS A 196 2.12 -4.07 -22.36
C HIS A 196 1.37 -5.42 -22.45
N VAL A 197 0.07 -5.34 -22.42
CA VAL A 197 -0.85 -6.43 -22.72
C VAL A 197 -1.81 -5.98 -23.80
N ALA A 198 -2.12 -6.88 -24.74
CA ALA A 198 -3.04 -6.60 -25.83
C ALA A 198 -4.00 -7.79 -26.04
N ILE A 199 -5.26 -7.49 -26.26
CA ILE A 199 -6.30 -8.47 -26.55
C ILE A 199 -7.11 -8.01 -27.77
N LYS A 200 -7.62 -8.97 -28.53
CA LYS A 200 -8.53 -8.71 -29.66
C LYS A 200 -9.90 -9.27 -29.32
N VAL A 201 -10.94 -8.51 -29.61
CA VAL A 201 -12.35 -8.91 -29.40
C VAL A 201 -13.11 -8.65 -30.70
N THR A 202 -14.02 -9.54 -31.07
CA THR A 202 -14.91 -9.30 -32.23
C THR A 202 -15.93 -8.24 -31.91
N GLU A 203 -16.32 -7.44 -32.91
CA GLU A 203 -17.36 -6.43 -32.76
C GLU A 203 -18.70 -7.05 -32.32
N GLU A 204 -19.05 -8.23 -32.84
CA GLU A 204 -20.25 -8.97 -32.47
C GLU A 204 -20.29 -9.28 -30.96
N LEU A 205 -19.16 -9.78 -30.39
CA LEU A 205 -19.07 -10.09 -28.96
C LEU A 205 -19.18 -8.81 -28.09
N LEU A 206 -18.73 -7.68 -28.59
CA LEU A 206 -18.81 -6.41 -27.88
C LEU A 206 -20.26 -5.86 -27.85
N TYR A 207 -21.03 -6.05 -28.96
CA TYR A 207 -22.39 -5.57 -29.07
C TYR A 207 -23.42 -6.49 -28.41
N ASP A 208 -23.23 -7.82 -28.49
CA ASP A 208 -24.16 -8.83 -27.97
C ASP A 208 -23.93 -9.14 -26.47
N ASN A 209 -23.04 -8.42 -25.82
CA ASN A 209 -22.62 -8.74 -24.49
C ASN A 209 -23.59 -8.28 -23.39
N ALA A 210 -24.16 -9.27 -22.68
CA ALA A 210 -24.99 -9.06 -21.48
C ALA A 210 -24.19 -8.97 -20.15
N PHE A 211 -22.86 -9.19 -20.17
CA PHE A 211 -22.08 -9.52 -18.95
C PHE A 211 -21.00 -8.51 -18.56
N GLY A 212 -20.98 -7.29 -19.06
CA GLY A 212 -19.97 -6.30 -18.67
C GLY A 212 -18.54 -6.67 -19.10
N LEU A 213 -18.36 -6.99 -20.37
CA LEU A 213 -17.11 -7.41 -21.00
C LEU A 213 -15.94 -6.47 -20.70
N GLU A 214 -16.19 -5.17 -20.57
CA GLU A 214 -15.18 -4.16 -20.27
C GLU A 214 -14.56 -4.37 -18.88
N ASN A 215 -15.38 -4.64 -17.87
CA ASN A 215 -14.89 -4.95 -16.54
C ASN A 215 -14.05 -6.24 -16.54
N TYR A 216 -14.49 -7.25 -17.28
CA TYR A 216 -13.75 -8.49 -17.44
C TYR A 216 -12.38 -8.26 -18.10
N ILE A 217 -12.31 -7.44 -19.16
CA ILE A 217 -11.06 -7.10 -19.85
C ILE A 217 -10.10 -6.37 -18.89
N ILE A 218 -10.60 -5.42 -18.09
CA ILE A 218 -9.79 -4.67 -17.12
C ILE A 218 -9.22 -5.61 -16.06
N ASP A 219 -10.04 -6.51 -15.50
CA ASP A 219 -9.59 -7.51 -14.52
C ASP A 219 -8.55 -8.47 -15.14
N GLN A 220 -8.76 -8.92 -16.37
CA GLN A 220 -7.78 -9.78 -17.06
C GLN A 220 -6.48 -9.04 -17.38
N PHE A 221 -6.55 -7.76 -17.74
CA PHE A 221 -5.36 -6.95 -17.94
C PHE A 221 -4.60 -6.74 -16.63
N GLY A 222 -5.32 -6.43 -15.53
CA GLY A 222 -4.73 -6.32 -14.21
C GLY A 222 -3.96 -7.58 -13.82
N LYS A 223 -4.60 -8.74 -13.93
CA LYS A 223 -3.97 -10.04 -13.62
C LYS A 223 -2.78 -10.34 -14.53
N ALA A 224 -2.91 -10.11 -15.84
CA ALA A 224 -1.82 -10.36 -16.76
C ALA A 224 -0.60 -9.48 -16.51
N LEU A 225 -0.82 -8.18 -16.24
CA LEU A 225 0.25 -7.25 -15.89
C LEU A 225 0.87 -7.62 -14.54
N ALA A 226 0.05 -7.90 -13.51
CA ALA A 226 0.52 -8.30 -12.19
C ALA A 226 1.40 -9.55 -12.24
N ASN A 227 0.97 -10.56 -12.98
CA ASN A 227 1.73 -11.80 -13.15
C ASN A 227 3.06 -11.57 -13.86
N ALA A 228 3.07 -10.73 -14.91
CA ALA A 228 4.30 -10.43 -15.64
C ALA A 228 5.27 -9.58 -14.80
N GLU A 229 4.77 -8.66 -14.00
CA GLU A 229 5.57 -7.88 -13.05
C GLU A 229 6.15 -8.77 -11.95
N GLU A 230 5.33 -9.65 -11.35
CA GLU A 230 5.77 -10.56 -10.29
C GLU A 230 6.90 -11.47 -10.79
N ASP A 231 6.75 -12.06 -11.99
CA ASP A 231 7.84 -12.84 -12.61
C ASP A 231 9.09 -11.99 -12.83
N ALA A 232 8.95 -10.77 -13.34
CA ALA A 232 10.08 -9.88 -13.57
C ALA A 232 10.76 -9.42 -12.27
N PHE A 233 9.99 -9.14 -11.20
CA PHE A 233 10.53 -8.75 -9.91
C PHE A 233 11.22 -9.90 -9.17
N LEU A 234 10.83 -11.13 -9.44
CA LEU A 234 11.50 -12.31 -8.88
C LEU A 234 12.67 -12.78 -9.74
N ASN A 235 12.49 -12.93 -11.05
CA ASN A 235 13.43 -13.63 -11.95
C ASN A 235 14.08 -12.74 -13.01
N GLY A 236 13.72 -11.46 -13.10
CA GLY A 236 14.23 -10.58 -14.15
C GLY A 236 15.75 -10.43 -14.13
N ASP A 237 16.36 -10.34 -15.30
CA ASP A 237 17.81 -10.21 -15.49
C ASP A 237 18.29 -8.75 -15.60
N GLY A 238 17.35 -7.76 -15.57
CA GLY A 238 17.68 -6.35 -15.74
C GLY A 238 17.89 -5.90 -17.18
N SER A 239 17.69 -6.79 -18.16
CA SER A 239 17.83 -6.47 -19.57
C SER A 239 16.46 -6.28 -20.22
N GLY A 240 16.04 -5.03 -20.43
CA GLY A 240 14.71 -4.73 -20.96
C GLY A 240 13.54 -5.03 -20.01
N LYS A 241 13.82 -5.45 -18.79
CA LYS A 241 12.88 -5.75 -17.71
C LYS A 241 13.54 -5.47 -16.35
N PRO A 242 12.77 -5.40 -15.26
CA PRO A 242 13.29 -5.20 -13.90
C PRO A 242 14.38 -6.20 -13.52
N THR A 243 15.23 -5.82 -12.56
CA THR A 243 16.19 -6.76 -11.97
C THR A 243 15.50 -7.52 -10.83
N GLY A 244 15.38 -8.81 -10.98
CA GLY A 244 14.70 -9.70 -10.06
C GLY A 244 15.46 -9.97 -8.77
N LEU A 245 14.71 -10.37 -7.75
CA LEU A 245 15.24 -10.73 -6.44
C LEU A 245 16.23 -11.91 -6.51
N PHE A 246 15.93 -12.92 -7.35
CA PHE A 246 16.77 -14.11 -7.55
C PHE A 246 17.81 -13.94 -8.64
N ALA A 247 17.93 -12.76 -9.24
CA ALA A 247 18.92 -12.48 -10.28
C ALA A 247 20.34 -12.71 -9.77
N THR A 248 21.20 -13.23 -10.65
CA THR A 248 22.60 -13.49 -10.31
C THR A 248 23.39 -12.18 -10.11
N ALA A 249 23.05 -11.15 -10.87
CA ALA A 249 23.61 -9.81 -10.73
C ALA A 249 22.52 -8.82 -10.28
N GLY A 250 22.76 -8.12 -9.18
CA GLY A 250 21.85 -7.13 -8.64
C GLY A 250 20.68 -7.69 -7.82
N GLY A 251 20.56 -9.01 -7.69
CA GLY A 251 19.62 -9.67 -6.77
C GLY A 251 20.16 -9.80 -5.34
N GLY A 252 19.47 -10.60 -4.52
CA GLY A 252 19.88 -10.87 -3.14
C GLY A 252 21.21 -11.62 -3.03
N THR A 253 21.84 -11.54 -1.86
CA THR A 253 23.10 -12.23 -1.57
C THR A 253 22.86 -13.72 -1.39
N VAL A 254 23.66 -14.56 -2.04
CA VAL A 254 23.56 -16.02 -1.87
C VAL A 254 24.22 -16.41 -0.55
N ALA A 255 23.41 -16.85 0.43
CA ALA A 255 23.86 -17.30 1.73
C ALA A 255 24.46 -18.70 1.70
N GLY A 256 23.93 -19.56 0.84
CA GLY A 256 24.39 -20.94 0.71
C GLY A 256 23.82 -21.62 -0.54
N THR A 257 24.48 -22.70 -0.92
CA THR A 257 24.04 -23.57 -2.01
C THR A 257 24.02 -25.01 -1.51
N LEU A 258 22.85 -25.64 -1.51
CA LEU A 258 22.64 -27.00 -1.04
C LEU A 258 22.73 -28.00 -2.19
N SER A 259 23.21 -29.19 -1.92
CA SER A 259 23.45 -30.20 -2.96
C SER A 259 22.22 -30.98 -3.41
N ALA A 260 21.19 -31.15 -2.57
CA ALA A 260 20.01 -31.95 -2.94
C ALA A 260 18.72 -31.68 -2.15
N THR A 261 18.75 -31.66 -0.82
CA THR A 261 17.56 -31.58 0.02
C THR A 261 17.71 -30.52 1.11
N ILE A 262 16.63 -29.82 1.37
CA ILE A 262 16.57 -28.81 2.45
C ILE A 262 16.50 -29.55 3.79
N LYS A 263 17.29 -29.10 4.76
CA LYS A 263 17.24 -29.55 6.16
C LYS A 263 16.76 -28.41 7.04
N SER A 264 16.34 -28.76 8.26
CA SER A 264 15.92 -27.76 9.25
C SER A 264 17.05 -26.77 9.58
N ASP A 265 18.28 -27.27 9.69
CA ASP A 265 19.46 -26.47 10.00
C ASP A 265 19.75 -25.44 8.91
N ASP A 266 19.54 -25.78 7.65
CA ASP A 266 19.75 -24.86 6.51
C ASP A 266 18.82 -23.62 6.60
N MET A 267 17.61 -23.80 7.13
CA MET A 267 16.69 -22.69 7.37
C MET A 267 17.14 -21.80 8.52
N LEU A 268 17.73 -22.38 9.56
CA LEU A 268 18.33 -21.63 10.65
C LEU A 268 19.56 -20.83 10.14
N ASP A 269 20.42 -21.49 9.38
CA ASP A 269 21.59 -20.84 8.79
C ASP A 269 21.20 -19.68 7.89
N LEU A 270 20.15 -19.82 7.08
CA LEU A 270 19.62 -18.73 6.25
C LEU A 270 19.14 -17.53 7.08
N VAL A 271 18.42 -17.79 8.19
CA VAL A 271 17.95 -16.72 9.08
C VAL A 271 19.13 -16.01 9.75
N TYR A 272 20.16 -16.75 10.17
CA TYR A 272 21.31 -16.15 10.84
C TYR A 272 22.31 -15.53 9.87
N ALA A 273 22.32 -15.90 8.60
CA ALA A 273 23.08 -15.22 7.55
C ALA A 273 22.61 -13.77 7.35
N LEU A 274 21.33 -13.48 7.60
CA LEU A 274 20.81 -12.12 7.53
C LEU A 274 21.24 -11.32 8.76
N LYS A 275 21.77 -10.11 8.56
CA LYS A 275 22.15 -9.20 9.65
C LYS A 275 20.94 -8.81 10.51
N ARG A 276 21.15 -8.71 11.83
CA ARG A 276 20.10 -8.43 12.83
C ARG A 276 19.17 -7.24 12.50
N PRO A 277 19.65 -6.08 12.00
CA PRO A 277 18.78 -4.95 11.68
C PRO A 277 17.67 -5.29 10.68
N TYR A 278 17.97 -6.12 9.67
CA TYR A 278 17.02 -6.49 8.62
C TYR A 278 16.04 -7.58 9.06
N ARG A 279 16.39 -8.39 10.09
CA ARG A 279 15.51 -9.47 10.58
C ARG A 279 14.19 -8.97 11.17
N LYS A 280 14.11 -7.71 11.59
CA LYS A 280 12.90 -7.17 12.22
C LYS A 280 11.66 -7.23 11.31
N ASN A 281 11.86 -6.92 10.05
CA ASN A 281 10.79 -6.88 9.04
C ASN A 281 10.97 -7.98 7.97
N ALA A 282 11.81 -8.97 8.26
CA ALA A 282 12.10 -10.02 7.30
C ALA A 282 10.95 -11.01 7.17
N SER A 283 10.77 -11.52 5.96
CA SER A 283 9.86 -12.62 5.64
C SER A 283 10.50 -13.57 4.63
N PHE A 284 9.89 -14.72 4.43
CA PHE A 284 10.30 -15.70 3.43
C PHE A 284 9.50 -15.52 2.14
N ILE A 285 10.17 -15.65 0.99
CA ILE A 285 9.53 -15.84 -0.31
C ILE A 285 10.05 -17.13 -0.93
N MET A 286 9.15 -17.99 -1.34
CA MET A 286 9.48 -19.28 -1.96
C MET A 286 8.33 -19.79 -2.82
N ASN A 287 8.60 -20.83 -3.61
CA ASN A 287 7.58 -21.52 -4.38
C ASN A 287 6.77 -22.47 -3.47
N ASP A 288 5.49 -22.71 -3.80
CA ASP A 288 4.62 -23.65 -3.08
C ASP A 288 5.17 -25.05 -3.00
N LYS A 289 5.85 -25.51 -4.07
CA LYS A 289 6.50 -26.84 -4.08
C LYS A 289 7.65 -26.91 -3.08
N THR A 290 8.40 -25.82 -2.93
CA THR A 290 9.47 -25.72 -1.92
C THR A 290 8.89 -25.69 -0.51
N LEU A 291 7.81 -24.93 -0.31
CA LEU A 291 7.07 -24.90 0.96
C LEU A 291 6.55 -26.29 1.33
N ALA A 292 5.99 -27.03 0.36
CA ALA A 292 5.53 -28.40 0.57
C ALA A 292 6.66 -29.36 0.97
N GLN A 293 7.88 -29.15 0.47
CA GLN A 293 9.06 -29.92 0.89
C GLN A 293 9.43 -29.59 2.34
N LEU A 294 9.44 -28.32 2.73
CA LEU A 294 9.70 -27.90 4.11
C LEU A 294 8.70 -28.47 5.10
N ARG A 295 7.41 -28.48 4.72
CA ARG A 295 6.34 -29.04 5.56
C ARG A 295 6.47 -30.57 5.77
N LYS A 296 7.14 -31.27 4.84
CA LYS A 296 7.36 -32.70 4.93
C LYS A 296 8.61 -33.08 5.74
N LEU A 297 9.37 -32.13 6.25
CA LEU A 297 10.51 -32.39 7.10
C LEU A 297 10.06 -33.07 8.41
N LYS A 298 10.70 -34.17 8.72
CA LYS A 298 10.43 -34.99 9.91
C LYS A 298 11.67 -35.01 10.82
N ASP A 299 11.41 -35.11 12.11
CA ASP A 299 12.44 -35.39 13.09
C ASP A 299 12.88 -36.87 13.05
N ASN A 300 13.85 -37.23 13.88
CA ASN A 300 14.35 -38.60 13.98
C ASN A 300 13.31 -39.60 14.48
N ASN A 301 12.18 -39.12 15.05
CA ASN A 301 11.07 -39.95 15.52
C ASN A 301 9.94 -40.07 14.49
N GLY A 302 10.08 -39.43 13.31
CA GLY A 302 9.09 -39.43 12.25
C GLY A 302 7.97 -38.39 12.40
N ALA A 303 8.03 -37.52 13.40
CA ALA A 303 7.08 -36.43 13.58
C ALA A 303 7.44 -35.24 12.69
N TYR A 304 6.44 -34.55 12.16
CA TYR A 304 6.67 -33.33 11.37
C TYR A 304 7.23 -32.22 12.25
N ILE A 305 8.35 -31.65 11.83
CA ILE A 305 9.05 -30.56 12.55
C ILE A 305 8.20 -29.30 12.54
N TRP A 306 7.60 -28.97 11.40
CA TRP A 306 6.75 -27.80 11.25
C TRP A 306 5.27 -28.17 11.32
N GLN A 307 4.61 -27.67 12.36
CA GLN A 307 3.17 -27.77 12.50
C GLN A 307 2.55 -26.43 12.08
N PRO A 308 1.72 -26.38 11.01
CA PRO A 308 1.04 -25.15 10.62
C PRO A 308 0.06 -24.71 11.71
N SER A 309 -0.14 -23.40 11.85
CA SER A 309 -1.18 -22.88 12.71
C SER A 309 -2.55 -23.33 12.18
N TYR A 310 -3.36 -23.97 13.05
CA TYR A 310 -4.75 -24.30 12.73
C TYR A 310 -5.72 -23.11 12.90
N GLN A 311 -5.20 -21.92 13.26
CA GLN A 311 -6.02 -20.71 13.34
C GLN A 311 -6.19 -20.11 11.93
N SER A 312 -7.42 -20.05 11.48
CA SER A 312 -7.75 -19.41 10.20
C SER A 312 -7.47 -17.91 10.27
N GLY A 313 -6.74 -17.40 9.28
CA GLY A 313 -6.43 -15.96 9.18
C GLY A 313 -5.02 -15.55 9.58
N GLU A 314 -4.20 -16.46 10.14
CA GLU A 314 -2.77 -16.16 10.31
C GLU A 314 -1.96 -16.65 9.08
N PRO A 315 -1.06 -15.81 8.54
CA PRO A 315 -0.15 -16.26 7.49
C PRO A 315 0.75 -17.38 8.04
N ASP A 316 1.11 -18.33 7.19
CA ASP A 316 2.07 -19.37 7.51
C ASP A 316 3.37 -18.76 8.04
N LYS A 317 3.86 -19.24 9.19
CA LYS A 317 5.10 -18.76 9.81
C LYS A 317 6.13 -19.88 9.91
N VAL A 318 7.35 -19.60 9.47
CA VAL A 318 8.52 -20.47 9.66
C VAL A 318 9.50 -19.74 10.57
N LEU A 319 9.93 -20.38 11.65
CA LEU A 319 10.84 -19.78 12.66
C LEU A 319 10.35 -18.42 13.19
N GLY A 320 9.03 -18.20 13.21
CA GLY A 320 8.41 -16.95 13.67
C GLY A 320 8.27 -15.87 12.61
N TYR A 321 8.76 -16.08 11.39
CA TYR A 321 8.68 -15.15 10.26
C TYR A 321 7.56 -15.54 9.30
N ALA A 322 6.90 -14.54 8.70
CA ALA A 322 5.87 -14.77 7.70
C ALA A 322 6.44 -15.44 6.44
N VAL A 323 5.63 -16.27 5.79
CA VAL A 323 5.98 -16.94 4.54
C VAL A 323 5.02 -16.48 3.45
N HIS A 324 5.57 -15.98 2.37
CA HIS A 324 4.84 -15.62 1.16
C HIS A 324 5.18 -16.63 0.08
N THR A 325 4.16 -17.19 -0.57
CA THR A 325 4.36 -18.13 -1.66
C THR A 325 4.01 -17.48 -2.99
N SER A 326 4.91 -17.61 -3.96
CA SER A 326 4.69 -17.14 -5.32
C SER A 326 4.90 -18.29 -6.30
N ALA A 327 4.00 -18.42 -7.26
CA ALA A 327 4.14 -19.40 -8.34
C ALA A 327 5.36 -19.12 -9.23
N TYR A 328 5.78 -17.86 -9.29
CA TYR A 328 6.93 -17.41 -10.08
C TYR A 328 8.27 -17.52 -9.33
N ALA A 329 8.25 -17.75 -8.02
CA ALA A 329 9.49 -18.01 -7.30
C ALA A 329 10.14 -19.31 -7.80
N PRO A 330 11.49 -19.35 -7.96
CA PRO A 330 12.18 -20.55 -8.39
C PRO A 330 11.95 -21.71 -7.42
N GLU A 331 11.66 -22.90 -7.94
CA GLU A 331 11.44 -24.12 -7.10
C GLU A 331 12.71 -24.55 -6.36
N ASN A 332 13.87 -24.08 -6.81
CA ASN A 332 15.17 -24.41 -6.26
C ASN A 332 15.83 -23.26 -5.50
N ALA A 333 15.06 -22.29 -5.03
CA ALA A 333 15.59 -21.18 -4.24
C ALA A 333 14.59 -20.71 -3.19
N ILE A 334 15.13 -20.24 -2.07
CA ILE A 334 14.38 -19.61 -0.98
C ILE A 334 15.01 -18.24 -0.73
N ALA A 335 14.22 -17.19 -0.71
CA ALA A 335 14.66 -15.88 -0.29
C ALA A 335 14.16 -15.58 1.13
N PHE A 336 15.03 -14.97 1.94
CA PHE A 336 14.71 -14.48 3.27
C PHE A 336 15.32 -13.09 3.46
N GLY A 337 14.50 -12.10 3.79
CA GLY A 337 15.00 -10.73 3.96
C GLY A 337 13.92 -9.69 4.16
N ASP A 338 14.37 -8.45 4.25
CA ASP A 338 13.52 -7.26 4.31
C ASP A 338 13.35 -6.70 2.89
N TYR A 339 12.18 -6.96 2.32
CA TYR A 339 11.88 -6.56 0.94
C TYR A 339 11.53 -5.09 0.77
N SER A 340 11.42 -4.32 1.86
CA SER A 340 11.28 -2.85 1.78
C SER A 340 12.46 -2.17 1.08
N TYR A 341 13.61 -2.87 0.99
CA TYR A 341 14.78 -2.44 0.22
C TYR A 341 14.70 -2.76 -1.27
N TYR A 342 13.65 -3.44 -1.72
CA TYR A 342 13.37 -3.61 -3.14
C TYR A 342 12.49 -2.44 -3.62
N ASN A 343 13.06 -1.56 -4.44
CA ASN A 343 12.36 -0.38 -4.93
C ASN A 343 11.73 -0.66 -6.29
N ILE A 344 10.44 -0.38 -6.39
CA ILE A 344 9.65 -0.46 -7.61
C ILE A 344 9.38 0.96 -8.08
N GLY A 345 9.84 1.31 -9.28
CA GLY A 345 9.67 2.62 -9.90
C GLY A 345 8.59 2.61 -10.96
N ASP A 346 7.42 3.15 -10.66
CA ASP A 346 6.35 3.36 -11.64
C ASP A 346 6.59 4.69 -12.37
N ARG A 347 6.70 4.66 -13.72
CA ARG A 347 6.93 5.86 -14.51
C ARG A 347 5.69 6.28 -15.30
N GLY A 348 5.14 7.43 -14.92
CA GLY A 348 3.97 8.04 -15.55
C GLY A 348 2.68 7.26 -15.25
N THR A 349 1.63 7.59 -15.98
CA THR A 349 0.33 6.94 -15.88
C THR A 349 0.27 5.69 -16.76
N ARG A 350 -0.45 4.70 -16.30
CA ARG A 350 -0.86 3.55 -17.11
C ARG A 350 -1.77 4.05 -18.23
N SER A 351 -1.66 3.47 -19.40
CA SER A 351 -2.49 3.85 -20.54
C SER A 351 -3.27 2.66 -21.05
N PHE A 352 -4.58 2.84 -21.16
CA PHE A 352 -5.48 1.92 -21.83
C PHE A 352 -5.92 2.53 -23.16
N LYS A 353 -5.81 1.80 -24.27
CA LYS A 353 -6.19 2.27 -25.59
C LYS A 353 -6.96 1.20 -26.33
N GLN A 354 -8.01 1.64 -27.02
CA GLN A 354 -8.73 0.85 -28.00
C GLN A 354 -8.12 1.10 -29.38
N LEU A 355 -7.85 0.04 -30.11
CA LEU A 355 -7.31 0.06 -31.48
C LEU A 355 -8.41 -0.40 -32.44
N THR A 356 -9.14 0.54 -32.98
CA THR A 356 -10.26 0.27 -33.90
C THR A 356 -9.81 0.12 -35.35
N GLU A 357 -8.85 0.97 -35.79
CA GLU A 357 -8.42 1.01 -37.19
C GLU A 357 -7.56 -0.17 -37.59
N LEU A 358 -6.71 -0.67 -36.67
CA LEU A 358 -5.70 -1.71 -36.98
C LEU A 358 -6.35 -3.04 -37.41
N PHE A 359 -7.54 -3.34 -36.90
CA PHE A 359 -8.23 -4.61 -37.13
C PHE A 359 -9.61 -4.46 -37.78
N ALA A 360 -9.96 -3.24 -38.26
CA ALA A 360 -11.25 -2.95 -38.89
C ALA A 360 -11.60 -3.87 -40.06
N GLY A 361 -10.59 -4.24 -40.86
CA GLY A 361 -10.78 -5.16 -42.00
C GLY A 361 -11.19 -6.58 -41.61
N ASN A 362 -11.03 -6.95 -40.33
CA ASN A 362 -11.35 -8.28 -39.82
C ASN A 362 -12.58 -8.26 -38.85
N GLY A 363 -13.26 -7.13 -38.71
CA GLY A 363 -14.38 -6.98 -37.75
C GLY A 363 -13.94 -7.18 -36.29
N MET A 364 -12.71 -6.81 -35.96
CA MET A 364 -12.16 -6.95 -34.61
C MET A 364 -11.71 -5.61 -34.04
N ILE A 365 -11.81 -5.47 -32.73
CA ILE A 365 -11.33 -4.33 -31.96
C ILE A 365 -10.21 -4.82 -31.06
N GLY A 366 -9.09 -4.10 -31.07
CA GLY A 366 -7.96 -4.36 -30.18
C GLY A 366 -8.02 -3.49 -28.92
N TYR A 367 -7.76 -4.06 -27.76
CA TYR A 367 -7.54 -3.34 -26.51
C TYR A 367 -6.09 -3.51 -26.09
N VAL A 368 -5.44 -2.43 -25.67
CA VAL A 368 -4.03 -2.45 -25.25
C VAL A 368 -3.88 -1.66 -23.95
N ALA A 369 -3.38 -2.30 -22.92
CA ALA A 369 -2.88 -1.63 -21.72
C ALA A 369 -1.35 -1.55 -21.76
N LYS A 370 -0.81 -0.43 -21.32
CA LYS A 370 0.64 -0.18 -21.28
C LYS A 370 1.01 0.47 -19.97
N GLU A 371 2.12 0.04 -19.40
CA GLU A 371 2.74 0.66 -18.25
C GLU A 371 4.25 0.71 -18.41
N ARG A 372 4.91 1.50 -17.57
CA ARG A 372 6.37 1.57 -17.52
C ARG A 372 6.80 1.40 -16.07
N VAL A 373 7.53 0.34 -15.82
CA VAL A 373 7.96 -0.06 -14.48
C VAL A 373 9.42 -0.52 -14.50
N ASP A 374 10.14 -0.28 -13.41
CA ASP A 374 11.43 -0.89 -13.12
C ASP A 374 11.44 -1.36 -11.66
N GLY A 375 12.28 -2.32 -11.35
CA GLY A 375 12.44 -2.84 -9.99
C GLY A 375 13.89 -3.23 -9.75
N LYS A 376 14.44 -2.77 -8.60
CA LYS A 376 15.82 -3.08 -8.20
C LYS A 376 15.95 -3.21 -6.70
N LEU A 377 16.75 -4.18 -6.29
CA LEU A 377 17.17 -4.32 -4.89
C LEU A 377 18.29 -3.30 -4.60
N ILE A 378 18.04 -2.38 -3.67
CA ILE A 378 19.00 -1.32 -3.33
C ILE A 378 20.16 -1.88 -2.53
N LEU A 379 19.89 -2.74 -1.55
CA LEU A 379 20.87 -3.34 -0.68
C LEU A 379 20.82 -4.86 -0.79
N PRO A 380 21.72 -5.49 -1.58
CA PRO A 380 21.76 -6.95 -1.72
C PRO A 380 21.90 -7.69 -0.38
N GLU A 381 22.56 -7.10 0.60
CA GLU A 381 22.74 -7.68 1.93
C GLU A 381 21.44 -7.75 2.77
N ALA A 382 20.40 -7.01 2.39
CA ALA A 382 19.11 -7.04 3.07
C ALA A 382 18.28 -8.29 2.75
N VAL A 383 18.66 -9.03 1.70
CA VAL A 383 18.00 -10.28 1.28
C VAL A 383 19.05 -11.37 1.11
N GLN A 384 18.81 -12.50 1.76
CA GLN A 384 19.63 -13.69 1.66
C GLN A 384 18.91 -14.76 0.85
N ILE A 385 19.62 -15.42 -0.04
CA ILE A 385 19.08 -16.47 -0.92
C ILE A 385 19.76 -17.79 -0.63
N LEU A 386 18.98 -18.81 -0.33
CA LEU A 386 19.41 -20.20 -0.29
C LEU A 386 19.11 -20.85 -1.63
N LYS A 387 20.15 -21.33 -2.35
CA LYS A 387 19.99 -22.04 -3.62
C LYS A 387 20.08 -23.55 -3.41
N LEU A 388 19.23 -24.26 -4.10
CA LEU A 388 19.26 -25.72 -4.18
C LEU A 388 19.86 -26.10 -5.54
N ASN A 389 20.98 -26.81 -5.56
CA ASN A 389 21.47 -27.43 -6.79
C ASN A 389 20.57 -28.63 -7.09
N GLY A 390 19.38 -28.37 -7.66
CA GLY A 390 18.57 -29.41 -8.25
C GLY A 390 19.36 -30.05 -9.37
N SER A 391 19.55 -31.33 -9.30
CA SER A 391 19.93 -32.13 -10.49
C SER A 391 18.89 -31.79 -11.55
N SER A 392 19.30 -31.12 -12.63
CA SER A 392 18.50 -31.00 -13.83
C SER A 392 18.25 -32.44 -14.32
N LYS A 393 17.07 -32.98 -13.98
CA LYS A 393 16.60 -34.14 -14.74
C LYS A 393 16.19 -33.56 -16.10
N GLY A 394 17.00 -33.91 -17.11
CA GLY A 394 16.75 -33.73 -18.52
C GLY A 394 15.43 -34.37 -18.98
#